data_5f5c10c3837a88109c3cfe7578bfd557
#
_entry.id   5f5c10c3837a88109c3cfe7578bfd557
#
_cell.length_a   1.000
_cell.length_b   1.000
_cell.length_c   1.000
_cell.angle_alpha   90.00
_cell.angle_beta   90.00
_cell.angle_gamma   90.00
#
_symmetry.space_group_name_H-M   'P 1'
#
loop_
_entity.id
_entity.type
_entity.pdbx_description
1 polymer ?
#
loop_
_entity_poly.entity_id
_entity_poly.type
_entity_poly.pdbx_seq_one_letter_code
_entity_poly.pdbx_strand_id
1 'polypeptide(L)'
;MPTMIKISISEVTVYGELSDTLCGQAVAKVLPIDARANVWGDEFYFTIPLTMSLDETSTTSIKVGDIGFWPPGNALAIFFGPTPMSTGSDPVPASEVNLVGKIIGDATVLRKAKGTSRIRIEETMKRKESEARSERL
;
A
#
# COMPACT_ATOMS: atom_id res chain seq x y z
N MET A 1 -6.19 -11.99 -11.89
CA MET A 1 -5.28 -10.93 -12.35
C MET A 1 -5.12 -9.89 -11.25
N PRO A 2 -3.90 -9.54 -10.87
CA PRO A 2 -3.70 -8.45 -9.92
C PRO A 2 -4.20 -7.14 -10.50
N THR A 3 -4.59 -6.25 -9.62
CA THR A 3 -5.06 -4.93 -10.01
C THR A 3 -3.89 -3.96 -9.89
N MET A 4 -3.58 -3.26 -10.97
CA MET A 4 -2.50 -2.28 -10.94
C MET A 4 -3.01 -0.98 -10.36
N ILE A 5 -2.22 -0.34 -9.50
CA ILE A 5 -2.62 0.88 -8.82
C ILE A 5 -1.54 1.95 -8.92
N LYS A 6 -2.00 3.19 -8.83
CA LYS A 6 -1.16 4.36 -8.75
C LYS A 6 -1.43 5.03 -7.42
N ILE A 7 -0.37 5.29 -6.66
CA ILE A 7 -0.46 5.91 -5.35
C ILE A 7 0.20 7.28 -5.43
N SER A 8 -0.55 8.32 -5.11
CA SER A 8 -0.06 9.69 -5.14
C SER A 8 -0.18 10.27 -3.74
N ILE A 9 0.92 10.80 -3.21
CA ILE A 9 0.92 11.49 -1.93
C ILE A 9 1.93 12.63 -2.03
N SER A 10 1.44 13.86 -1.85
CA SER A 10 2.22 15.06 -2.10
C SER A 10 2.73 15.03 -3.55
N GLU A 11 4.02 15.24 -3.74
CA GLU A 11 4.62 15.19 -5.08
C GLU A 11 5.20 13.83 -5.43
N VAL A 12 4.99 12.84 -4.56
CA VAL A 12 5.51 11.50 -4.77
C VAL A 12 4.44 10.63 -5.41
N THR A 13 4.82 9.91 -6.46
CA THR A 13 3.95 8.95 -7.11
C THR A 13 4.68 7.63 -7.19
N VAL A 14 4.03 6.56 -6.75
CA VAL A 14 4.54 5.21 -6.90
C VAL A 14 3.44 4.34 -7.48
N TYR A 15 3.84 3.21 -8.04
CA TYR A 15 2.92 2.24 -8.61
C TYR A 15 3.00 0.95 -7.82
N GLY A 16 1.92 0.21 -7.81
CA GLY A 16 1.87 -1.04 -7.10
C GLY A 16 0.84 -1.97 -7.70
N GLU A 17 0.64 -3.08 -7.03
CA GLU A 17 -0.40 -4.01 -7.44
C GLU A 17 -1.11 -4.53 -6.21
N LEU A 18 -2.42 -4.74 -6.35
CA LEU A 18 -3.23 -5.43 -5.35
C LEU A 18 -3.35 -6.88 -5.80
N SER A 19 -3.21 -7.78 -4.85
CA SER A 19 -3.22 -9.22 -5.14
C SER A 19 -4.62 -9.69 -5.51
N ASP A 20 -4.68 -10.89 -6.07
CA ASP A 20 -5.92 -11.50 -6.51
C ASP A 20 -6.62 -12.28 -5.38
N THR A 21 -6.23 -12.06 -4.15
CA THR A 21 -6.86 -12.65 -2.98
C THR A 21 -8.22 -11.97 -2.73
N LEU A 22 -9.05 -12.60 -1.92
CA LEU A 22 -10.36 -12.00 -1.61
C LEU A 22 -10.23 -10.61 -1.02
N CYS A 23 -9.29 -10.43 -0.08
CA CYS A 23 -9.11 -9.12 0.54
C CYS A 23 -8.53 -8.12 -0.47
N GLY A 24 -7.57 -8.55 -1.29
CA GLY A 24 -7.01 -7.69 -2.33
C GLY A 24 -8.08 -7.22 -3.31
N GLN A 25 -8.95 -8.14 -3.73
CA GLN A 25 -10.07 -7.79 -4.61
C GLN A 25 -11.04 -6.84 -3.93
N ALA A 26 -11.29 -7.03 -2.63
CA ALA A 26 -12.20 -6.15 -1.90
C ALA A 26 -11.65 -4.74 -1.82
N VAL A 27 -10.34 -4.58 -1.62
CA VAL A 27 -9.71 -3.27 -1.64
C VAL A 27 -9.85 -2.64 -3.02
N ALA A 28 -9.64 -3.44 -4.08
CA ALA A 28 -9.76 -2.93 -5.45
C ALA A 28 -11.15 -2.38 -5.72
N LYS A 29 -12.17 -2.97 -5.13
CA LYS A 29 -13.56 -2.54 -5.38
C LYS A 29 -13.89 -1.19 -4.75
N VAL A 30 -13.11 -0.73 -3.78
CA VAL A 30 -13.37 0.58 -3.16
C VAL A 30 -12.48 1.68 -3.75
N LEU A 31 -11.71 1.38 -4.78
CA LEU A 31 -10.93 2.40 -5.48
C LEU A 31 -11.87 3.30 -6.31
N PRO A 32 -11.56 4.57 -6.50
CA PRO A 32 -10.41 5.26 -5.97
C PRO A 32 -10.56 5.59 -4.49
N ILE A 33 -9.43 5.64 -3.81
CA ILE A 33 -9.39 6.00 -2.40
C ILE A 33 -8.73 7.36 -2.27
N ASP A 34 -9.42 8.28 -1.60
CA ASP A 34 -8.85 9.57 -1.19
C ASP A 34 -8.95 9.61 0.33
N ALA A 35 -7.84 9.77 1.00
CA ALA A 35 -7.84 9.66 2.44
C ALA A 35 -6.79 10.57 3.06
N ARG A 36 -6.90 10.73 4.37
CA ARG A 36 -5.90 11.43 5.16
C ARG A 36 -4.97 10.35 5.72
N ALA A 37 -3.72 10.37 5.30
CA ALA A 37 -2.75 9.39 5.74
C ALA A 37 -2.20 9.76 7.11
N ASN A 38 -2.09 8.75 7.96
CA ASN A 38 -1.40 8.87 9.24
C ASN A 38 -0.02 8.24 9.07
N VAL A 39 0.93 8.69 9.86
CA VAL A 39 2.32 8.21 9.81
C VAL A 39 2.65 7.48 11.09
N TRP A 40 3.26 6.29 10.96
CA TRP A 40 3.73 5.51 12.09
C TRP A 40 5.09 4.91 11.72
N GLY A 41 6.17 5.66 12.05
CA GLY A 41 7.47 5.30 11.52
C GLY A 41 7.48 5.43 10.01
N ASP A 42 7.97 4.44 9.32
CA ASP A 42 7.95 4.42 7.85
C ASP A 42 6.75 3.61 7.35
N GLU A 43 5.58 3.99 7.82
CA GLU A 43 4.31 3.41 7.40
C GLU A 43 3.28 4.52 7.26
N PHE A 44 2.51 4.49 6.17
CA PHE A 44 1.28 5.27 6.06
C PHE A 44 0.11 4.36 6.31
N TYR A 45 -0.86 4.81 7.12
CA TYR A 45 -2.10 4.04 7.29
C TYR A 45 -3.29 4.99 7.29
N PHE A 46 -4.41 4.49 6.80
CA PHE A 46 -5.61 5.32 6.65
C PHE A 46 -6.83 4.42 6.53
N THR A 47 -7.94 4.84 7.14
CA THR A 47 -9.18 4.09 7.10
C THR A 47 -9.78 4.13 5.70
N ILE A 48 -10.29 3.00 5.23
CA ILE A 48 -10.98 2.89 3.95
C ILE A 48 -12.37 2.32 4.19
N PRO A 49 -13.30 2.48 3.24
CA PRO A 49 -14.68 2.01 3.44
C PRO A 49 -14.78 0.51 3.17
N LEU A 50 -14.11 -0.27 4.00
CA LEU A 50 -14.05 -1.71 3.86
C LEU A 50 -13.91 -2.33 5.24
N THR A 51 -14.70 -3.37 5.51
CA THR A 51 -14.59 -4.15 6.73
C THR A 51 -14.30 -5.59 6.32
N MET A 52 -13.16 -6.12 6.78
CA MET A 52 -12.76 -7.49 6.52
C MET A 52 -12.11 -8.05 7.77
N SER A 53 -12.29 -9.35 7.99
CA SER A 53 -11.58 -10.06 9.05
C SER A 53 -10.22 -10.51 8.55
N LEU A 54 -9.34 -10.89 9.48
CA LEU A 54 -8.10 -11.54 9.10
C LEU A 54 -8.43 -12.84 8.36
N ASP A 55 -7.63 -13.13 7.35
CA ASP A 55 -7.81 -14.33 6.55
C ASP A 55 -6.50 -15.10 6.43
N GLU A 56 -6.42 -16.03 5.50
CA GLU A 56 -5.23 -16.89 5.36
C GLU A 56 -3.99 -16.09 4.89
N THR A 57 -4.15 -14.83 4.46
CA THR A 57 -3.01 -13.99 4.09
C THR A 57 -2.47 -13.19 5.27
N SER A 58 -3.05 -13.35 6.46
CA SER A 58 -2.66 -12.54 7.61
C SER A 58 -1.24 -12.89 8.06
N THR A 59 -0.49 -11.86 8.43
CA THR A 59 0.91 -12.05 8.81
C THR A 59 1.42 -10.83 9.56
N THR A 60 2.49 -11.04 10.33
CA THR A 60 3.30 -9.94 10.87
C THR A 60 4.64 -9.88 10.15
N SER A 61 4.90 -10.79 9.22
CA SER A 61 6.16 -10.84 8.48
C SER A 61 6.02 -9.97 7.23
N ILE A 62 6.38 -8.70 7.39
CA ILE A 62 6.16 -7.66 6.38
C ILE A 62 7.51 -7.23 5.82
N LYS A 63 7.53 -6.93 4.53
CA LYS A 63 8.72 -6.43 3.84
C LYS A 63 8.47 -5.00 3.37
N VAL A 64 9.56 -4.28 3.14
CA VAL A 64 9.47 -2.94 2.56
C VAL A 64 8.75 -3.02 1.22
N GLY A 65 7.73 -2.20 1.07
CA GLY A 65 6.89 -2.19 -0.12
C GLY A 65 5.58 -2.94 0.02
N ASP A 66 5.42 -3.73 1.07
CA ASP A 66 4.16 -4.48 1.26
C ASP A 66 3.02 -3.55 1.60
N ILE A 67 1.82 -3.93 1.13
CA ILE A 67 0.57 -3.25 1.44
C ILE A 67 -0.32 -4.24 2.19
N GLY A 68 -0.80 -3.83 3.36
CA GLY A 68 -1.64 -4.68 4.19
C GLY A 68 -2.98 -4.03 4.50
N PHE A 69 -3.95 -4.86 4.85
CA PHE A 69 -5.21 -4.38 5.40
C PHE A 69 -5.26 -4.76 6.88
N TRP A 70 -5.48 -3.76 7.73
CA TRP A 70 -5.46 -3.90 9.19
C TRP A 70 -6.89 -3.80 9.71
N PRO A 71 -7.51 -4.93 10.07
CA PRO A 71 -8.94 -4.92 10.43
C PRO A 71 -9.32 -4.04 11.62
N PRO A 72 -8.52 -3.94 12.71
CA PRO A 72 -8.95 -3.11 13.84
C PRO A 72 -9.29 -1.67 13.48
N GLY A 73 -8.61 -1.11 12.48
CA GLY A 73 -8.89 0.25 12.05
C GLY A 73 -9.58 0.34 10.71
N ASN A 74 -9.96 -0.80 10.12
CA ASN A 74 -10.46 -0.85 8.76
C ASN A 74 -9.50 -0.07 7.85
N ALA A 75 -8.22 -0.27 8.03
CA ALA A 75 -7.20 0.59 7.46
C ALA A 75 -6.33 -0.14 6.46
N LEU A 76 -5.96 0.58 5.42
CA LEU A 76 -4.91 0.15 4.51
C LEU A 76 -3.60 0.68 5.05
N ALA A 77 -2.55 -0.14 5.01
CA ALA A 77 -1.23 0.22 5.51
C ALA A 77 -0.19 -0.02 4.42
N ILE A 78 0.66 0.97 4.19
CA ILE A 78 1.73 0.90 3.19
C ILE A 78 3.04 1.03 3.95
N PHE A 79 3.88 0.00 3.84
CA PHE A 79 5.13 -0.08 4.61
C PHE A 79 6.31 0.25 3.71
N PHE A 80 7.06 1.28 4.06
CA PHE A 80 8.19 1.70 3.23
C PHE A 80 9.50 1.75 4.01
N GLY A 81 9.53 1.18 5.22
CA GLY A 81 10.73 1.10 6.05
C GLY A 81 10.36 0.65 7.45
N PRO A 82 11.29 0.78 8.41
CA PRO A 82 11.03 0.34 9.78
C PRO A 82 9.91 1.13 10.46
N THR A 83 9.17 0.45 11.33
CA THR A 83 8.15 1.07 12.18
C THR A 83 8.70 1.15 13.61
N PRO A 84 7.99 1.81 14.53
CA PRO A 84 8.44 1.85 15.92
C PRO A 84 8.58 0.47 16.56
N MET A 85 7.94 -0.57 16.01
CA MET A 85 8.08 -1.93 16.55
C MET A 85 9.20 -2.72 15.89
N SER A 86 9.89 -2.14 14.90
CA SER A 86 10.95 -2.83 14.20
C SER A 86 12.20 -2.95 15.04
N THR A 87 12.90 -4.09 14.92
CA THR A 87 14.19 -4.31 15.56
C THR A 87 15.32 -4.27 14.54
N GLY A 88 14.99 -4.14 13.24
CA GLY A 88 15.94 -4.08 12.16
C GLY A 88 15.37 -3.25 11.03
N SER A 89 15.76 -3.56 9.81
CA SER A 89 15.35 -2.77 8.64
C SER A 89 13.98 -3.12 8.12
N ASP A 90 13.42 -4.27 8.50
CA ASP A 90 12.10 -4.67 8.03
C ASP A 90 11.01 -4.03 8.88
N PRO A 91 9.90 -3.63 8.24
CA PRO A 91 8.77 -3.09 9.00
C PRO A 91 8.10 -4.18 9.82
N VAL A 92 7.60 -3.79 11.01
CA VAL A 92 6.82 -4.68 11.86
C VAL A 92 5.49 -3.97 12.13
N PRO A 93 4.36 -4.59 11.75
CA PRO A 93 3.06 -3.95 11.96
C PRO A 93 2.66 -3.98 13.42
N ALA A 94 1.69 -3.14 13.79
CA ALA A 94 1.18 -3.10 15.17
C ALA A 94 0.56 -4.44 15.55
N SER A 95 -0.08 -5.11 14.62
CA SER A 95 -0.61 -6.47 14.76
C SER A 95 -0.78 -7.03 13.36
N GLU A 96 -1.30 -8.25 13.25
CA GLU A 96 -1.42 -8.91 11.96
C GLU A 96 -2.23 -8.10 10.96
N VAL A 97 -1.79 -8.14 9.71
CA VAL A 97 -2.51 -7.55 8.58
C VAL A 97 -2.72 -8.61 7.52
N ASN A 98 -3.78 -8.47 6.73
CA ASN A 98 -3.90 -9.27 5.52
C ASN A 98 -2.99 -8.66 4.46
N LEU A 99 -2.12 -9.47 3.86
CA LEU A 99 -1.30 -8.99 2.74
C LEU A 99 -2.20 -8.82 1.53
N VAL A 100 -2.31 -7.60 1.02
CA VAL A 100 -3.21 -7.31 -0.09
C VAL A 100 -2.49 -6.78 -1.32
N GLY A 101 -1.19 -6.48 -1.21
CA GLY A 101 -0.47 -5.99 -2.38
C GLY A 101 0.94 -5.58 -2.06
N LYS A 102 1.55 -4.91 -3.02
CA LYS A 102 2.92 -4.42 -2.86
C LYS A 102 3.20 -3.27 -3.82
N ILE A 103 4.15 -2.44 -3.43
CA ILE A 103 4.70 -1.39 -4.29
C ILE A 103 5.64 -2.05 -5.30
N ILE A 104 5.59 -1.58 -6.52
CA ILE A 104 6.54 -1.99 -7.56
C ILE A 104 7.61 -0.92 -7.64
N GLY A 105 8.87 -1.32 -7.51
CA GLY A 105 9.97 -0.39 -7.47
C GLY A 105 10.38 -0.05 -6.05
N ASP A 106 11.00 1.10 -5.87
CA ASP A 106 11.58 1.50 -4.60
C ASP A 106 10.55 2.24 -3.73
N ALA A 107 10.01 1.53 -2.76
CA ALA A 107 9.01 2.10 -1.85
C ALA A 107 9.59 3.15 -0.92
N THR A 108 10.93 3.16 -0.72
CA THR A 108 11.52 4.10 0.24
C THR A 108 11.40 5.55 -0.21
N VAL A 109 11.09 5.81 -1.47
CA VAL A 109 10.85 7.18 -1.93
C VAL A 109 9.68 7.82 -1.21
N LEU A 110 8.79 7.01 -0.61
CA LEU A 110 7.66 7.52 0.14
C LEU A 110 8.09 8.29 1.40
N ARG A 111 9.33 8.10 1.85
CA ARG A 111 9.86 8.89 2.97
C ARG A 111 9.79 10.38 2.69
N LYS A 112 9.90 10.77 1.44
CA LYS A 112 9.84 12.17 1.05
C LYS A 112 8.46 12.79 1.28
N ALA A 113 7.43 11.96 1.41
CA ALA A 113 6.07 12.42 1.59
C ALA A 113 5.62 12.41 3.05
N LYS A 114 6.48 12.02 3.98
CA LYS A 114 6.12 12.07 5.40
C LYS A 114 5.87 13.52 5.80
N GLY A 115 4.79 13.70 6.54
CA GLY A 115 4.37 15.05 6.91
C GLY A 115 3.23 15.58 6.06
N THR A 116 2.95 14.97 4.92
CA THR A 116 1.77 15.32 4.13
C THR A 116 0.62 14.43 4.56
N SER A 117 -0.61 14.89 4.33
CA SER A 117 -1.77 14.21 4.89
C SER A 117 -2.70 13.60 3.86
N ARG A 118 -2.57 13.94 2.58
CA ARG A 118 -3.54 13.45 1.59
C ARG A 118 -2.90 12.39 0.71
N ILE A 119 -3.58 11.26 0.59
CA ILE A 119 -3.13 10.17 -0.26
C ILE A 119 -4.29 9.79 -1.19
N ARG A 120 -3.96 9.50 -2.43
CA ARG A 120 -4.93 9.02 -3.41
C ARG A 120 -4.41 7.73 -4.03
N ILE A 121 -5.28 6.73 -4.08
CA ILE A 121 -4.97 5.46 -4.73
C ILE A 121 -6.04 5.20 -5.77
N GLU A 122 -5.61 4.92 -6.99
CA GLU A 122 -6.54 4.66 -8.07
C GLU A 122 -6.03 3.50 -8.91
N GLU A 123 -6.96 2.83 -9.56
CA GLU A 123 -6.60 1.78 -10.49
C GLU A 123 -5.96 2.40 -11.73
N THR A 124 -5.00 1.70 -12.31
CA THR A 124 -4.29 2.24 -13.45
C THR A 124 -3.77 1.13 -14.35
N MET A 125 -3.57 1.48 -15.61
CA MET A 125 -2.81 0.66 -16.55
C MET A 125 -1.43 1.28 -16.79
N LYS A 126 -1.06 2.25 -15.92
CA LYS A 126 0.11 3.09 -16.16
C LYS A 126 1.40 2.31 -16.35
N ARG A 127 1.60 1.26 -15.54
CA ARG A 127 2.79 0.45 -15.69
C ARG A 127 2.91 -0.11 -17.10
N LYS A 128 1.80 -0.68 -17.61
CA LYS A 128 1.77 -1.26 -18.94
C LYS A 128 1.98 -0.20 -20.00
N GLU A 129 1.33 0.94 -19.83
CA GLU A 129 1.48 2.04 -20.77
C GLU A 129 2.92 2.56 -20.79
N SER A 130 3.55 2.66 -19.62
CA SER A 130 4.93 3.11 -19.52
C SER A 130 5.87 2.17 -20.24
N GLU A 131 5.65 0.87 -20.08
CA GLU A 131 6.46 -0.13 -20.76
C GLU A 131 6.32 -0.01 -22.28
N ALA A 132 5.10 0.14 -22.74
CA ALA A 132 4.83 0.28 -24.18
C ALA A 132 5.52 1.52 -24.75
N ARG A 133 5.47 2.63 -24.03
CA ARG A 133 6.14 3.85 -24.49
C ARG A 133 7.64 3.70 -24.55
N SER A 134 8.20 3.03 -23.55
CA SER A 134 9.64 2.77 -23.52
C SER A 134 10.07 1.99 -24.75
N GLU A 135 9.29 0.99 -25.12
CA GLU A 135 9.61 0.16 -26.27
C GLU A 135 9.57 0.94 -27.57
N ARG A 136 8.71 1.94 -27.65
CA ARG A 136 8.59 2.73 -28.85
C ARG A 136 9.68 3.77 -29.02
N LEU A 137 10.33 4.11 -27.95
CA LEU A 137 11.40 5.09 -27.99
C LEU A 137 12.72 4.46 -28.40
#